data_804ef797a6956e6eb72892aa382d0f7a
#
_entry.id   804ef797a6956e6eb72892aa382d0f7a
#
_cell.length_a   1.000
_cell.length_b   1.000
_cell.length_c   1.000
_cell.angle_alpha   90.00
_cell.angle_beta   90.00
_cell.angle_gamma   90.00
#
_symmetry.space_group_name_H-M   'P 1'
#
loop_
_entity.id
_entity.type
_entity.pdbx_description
1 polymer ?
#
loop_
_entity_poly.entity_id
_entity_poly.type
_entity_poly.pdbx_seq_one_letter_code
_entity_poly.pdbx_strand_id
1 'polypeptide(L)'
;MSGTLGTAERPLRVAIIGAGPAGFYAAEALLKNSAITATIDFFNHFPTPYGLVRDGVAPDHQSIKSVTRVYDRILENPKVRYFGNVTLGQDIHLADIKPFYDMIVYAVGSPSDRRMGIGGEDLAGSLPATAFVGWYNGHPEYADLNPDLSHERAVVVGIGNVAIDVARILLRSCDELAQTDIADYALAALRQSKVREVVMLGRRGPVQAAFTNAELKELGELTDVDVVVDPADLVLDPDSEAEMAKDRVATRNVEIMRQMAAKTEFTRPRRLYLRFLVSPVELFGENGHVSAVKIEKNELYRDDWGTMRPRGTGQFETLDAGLVLRSVGYKGTPLKDVPFNPKISTVSNVAGRVVDPVTGEPVLGEYVTGWAKRGPTGIIGTNKPDSVETVNKMIEDIATLPGIADENRDPARVEALLQSRDIECVTYEDWKVLDRHEQAAGAEQGRPRVKVTTVPAMLEVIRQKKQVPI
;
A
#
# COMPACT_ATOMS: atom_id res chain seq x y z
N MET A 1 -17.02 -10.38 41.54
CA MET A 1 -16.27 -9.12 41.35
C MET A 1 -15.49 -9.26 40.05
N SER A 2 -15.85 -8.53 39.03
CA SER A 2 -15.08 -8.56 37.78
C SER A 2 -13.70 -7.94 38.04
N GLY A 3 -12.62 -8.67 37.71
CA GLY A 3 -11.26 -8.16 37.82
C GLY A 3 -11.05 -6.85 37.04
N THR A 4 -9.96 -6.14 37.37
CA THR A 4 -9.60 -4.90 36.65
C THR A 4 -9.31 -5.23 35.17
N LEU A 5 -9.87 -4.44 34.25
CA LEU A 5 -9.66 -4.62 32.81
C LEU A 5 -8.17 -4.48 32.46
N GLY A 6 -7.68 -5.36 31.61
CA GLY A 6 -6.27 -5.41 31.20
C GLY A 6 -5.37 -6.24 32.14
N THR A 7 -5.90 -6.91 33.17
CA THR A 7 -5.14 -7.85 34.02
C THR A 7 -5.17 -9.27 33.43
N ALA A 8 -4.42 -10.20 34.02
CA ALA A 8 -4.42 -11.61 33.62
C ALA A 8 -5.80 -12.27 33.83
N GLU A 9 -6.53 -11.87 34.86
CA GLU A 9 -7.87 -12.36 35.20
C GLU A 9 -8.95 -11.78 34.27
N ARG A 10 -8.72 -10.59 33.73
CA ARG A 10 -9.63 -9.89 32.80
C ARG A 10 -8.82 -9.25 31.66
N PRO A 11 -8.28 -10.02 30.73
CA PRO A 11 -7.49 -9.48 29.62
C PRO A 11 -8.30 -8.49 28.78
N LEU A 12 -7.64 -7.43 28.29
CA LEU A 12 -8.21 -6.52 27.31
C LEU A 12 -8.53 -7.29 26.01
N ARG A 13 -9.76 -7.24 25.54
CA ARG A 13 -10.15 -7.84 24.27
C ARG A 13 -10.11 -6.80 23.16
N VAL A 14 -9.25 -7.01 22.17
CA VAL A 14 -9.02 -6.06 21.08
C VAL A 14 -9.35 -6.69 19.73
N ALA A 15 -10.21 -6.05 18.95
CA ALA A 15 -10.37 -6.34 17.53
C ALA A 15 -9.46 -5.43 16.71
N ILE A 16 -8.69 -5.98 15.77
CA ILE A 16 -7.91 -5.22 14.79
C ILE A 16 -8.50 -5.49 13.42
N ILE A 17 -8.99 -4.44 12.77
CA ILE A 17 -9.59 -4.50 11.44
C ILE A 17 -8.50 -4.18 10.41
N GLY A 18 -8.07 -5.21 9.70
CA GLY A 18 -6.98 -5.16 8.72
C GLY A 18 -5.67 -5.77 9.23
N ALA A 19 -5.18 -6.79 8.54
CA ALA A 19 -3.95 -7.51 8.82
C ALA A 19 -2.77 -7.04 7.94
N GLY A 20 -2.62 -5.71 7.81
CA GLY A 20 -1.46 -5.06 7.21
C GLY A 20 -0.43 -4.63 8.26
N PRO A 21 0.69 -3.97 7.85
CA PRO A 21 1.77 -3.55 8.75
C PRO A 21 1.32 -2.78 9.98
N ALA A 22 0.38 -1.84 9.83
CA ALA A 22 -0.11 -1.03 10.95
C ALA A 22 -0.83 -1.89 12.01
N GLY A 23 -1.66 -2.85 11.58
CA GLY A 23 -2.33 -3.79 12.48
C GLY A 23 -1.33 -4.67 13.22
N PHE A 24 -0.32 -5.20 12.54
CA PHE A 24 0.72 -6.01 13.17
C PHE A 24 1.57 -5.23 14.16
N TYR A 25 1.94 -3.99 13.86
CA TYR A 25 2.68 -3.16 14.83
C TYR A 25 1.82 -2.74 16.02
N ALA A 26 0.52 -2.55 15.85
CA ALA A 26 -0.39 -2.34 16.98
C ALA A 26 -0.49 -3.58 17.86
N ALA A 27 -0.64 -4.77 17.26
CA ALA A 27 -0.63 -6.04 17.98
C ALA A 27 0.70 -6.27 18.72
N GLU A 28 1.84 -6.03 18.05
CA GLU A 28 3.17 -6.12 18.67
C GLU A 28 3.28 -5.21 19.91
N ALA A 29 2.81 -3.96 19.79
CA ALA A 29 2.87 -2.98 20.88
C ALA A 29 1.99 -3.39 22.06
N LEU A 30 0.78 -3.91 21.81
CA LEU A 30 -0.12 -4.44 22.86
C LEU A 30 0.50 -5.67 23.56
N LEU A 31 1.01 -6.64 22.79
CA LEU A 31 1.56 -7.88 23.35
C LEU A 31 2.85 -7.68 24.13
N LYS A 32 3.67 -6.70 23.77
CA LYS A 32 4.93 -6.35 24.44
C LYS A 32 4.76 -5.44 25.66
N ASN A 33 3.58 -4.86 25.84
CA ASN A 33 3.34 -3.99 26.99
C ASN A 33 3.22 -4.81 28.27
N SER A 34 4.11 -4.57 29.23
CA SER A 34 4.15 -5.30 30.51
C SER A 34 3.07 -4.87 31.51
N ALA A 35 2.45 -3.72 31.29
CA ALA A 35 1.43 -3.19 32.21
C ALA A 35 0.03 -3.79 31.97
N ILE A 36 -0.17 -4.47 30.82
CA ILE A 36 -1.47 -5.01 30.45
C ILE A 36 -1.35 -6.47 29.93
N THR A 37 -2.46 -7.18 30.03
CA THR A 37 -2.70 -8.41 29.29
C THR A 37 -3.79 -8.15 28.26
N ALA A 38 -3.53 -8.49 27.00
CA ALA A 38 -4.48 -8.35 25.89
C ALA A 38 -4.63 -9.67 25.14
N THR A 39 -5.83 -9.91 24.59
CA THR A 39 -6.12 -10.89 23.55
C THR A 39 -6.57 -10.13 22.29
N ILE A 40 -6.14 -10.60 21.12
CA ILE A 40 -6.27 -9.88 19.87
C ILE A 40 -6.90 -10.76 18.82
N ASP A 41 -7.93 -10.25 18.16
CA ASP A 41 -8.55 -10.88 17.01
C ASP A 41 -8.36 -9.98 15.79
N PHE A 42 -7.69 -10.49 14.75
CA PHE A 42 -7.61 -9.82 13.46
C PHE A 42 -8.79 -10.20 12.59
N PHE A 43 -9.43 -9.20 11.99
CA PHE A 43 -10.39 -9.36 10.89
C PHE A 43 -9.79 -8.80 9.62
N ASN A 44 -9.74 -9.60 8.57
CA ASN A 44 -9.12 -9.20 7.31
C ASN A 44 -10.01 -9.54 6.11
N HIS A 45 -10.16 -8.59 5.20
CA HIS A 45 -11.00 -8.72 4.01
C HIS A 45 -10.60 -9.92 3.14
N PHE A 46 -9.29 -10.12 2.92
CA PHE A 46 -8.78 -11.25 2.12
C PHE A 46 -8.45 -12.47 2.99
N PRO A 47 -8.47 -13.68 2.39
CA PRO A 47 -7.97 -14.89 3.05
C PRO A 47 -6.53 -14.76 3.53
N THR A 48 -5.71 -13.94 2.86
CA THR A 48 -4.28 -13.78 3.06
C THR A 48 -3.96 -12.58 3.95
N PRO A 49 -3.09 -12.70 4.96
CA PRO A 49 -2.59 -11.57 5.75
C PRO A 49 -1.52 -10.76 5.02
N TYR A 50 -0.95 -9.77 5.72
CA TYR A 50 0.19 -8.93 5.40
C TYR A 50 -0.12 -7.69 4.56
N GLY A 51 -1.32 -7.55 3.99
CA GLY A 51 -1.74 -6.37 3.24
C GLY A 51 -0.72 -6.01 2.13
N LEU A 52 -0.35 -4.74 2.05
CA LEU A 52 0.58 -4.27 1.00
C LEU A 52 1.97 -4.90 1.04
N VAL A 53 2.40 -5.57 2.12
CA VAL A 53 3.66 -6.31 2.09
C VAL A 53 3.57 -7.49 1.12
N ARG A 54 2.42 -8.16 1.07
CA ARG A 54 2.15 -9.22 0.10
C ARG A 54 1.80 -8.66 -1.27
N ASP A 55 0.87 -7.70 -1.33
CA ASP A 55 0.15 -7.35 -2.54
C ASP A 55 0.51 -5.96 -3.10
N GLY A 56 1.45 -5.24 -2.46
CA GLY A 56 1.86 -3.89 -2.86
C GLY A 56 3.37 -3.68 -2.98
N VAL A 57 4.18 -4.39 -2.19
CA VAL A 57 5.64 -4.38 -2.35
C VAL A 57 6.01 -5.07 -3.65
N ALA A 58 6.88 -4.45 -4.44
CA ALA A 58 7.29 -4.98 -5.73
C ALA A 58 7.83 -6.43 -5.64
N PRO A 59 7.56 -7.30 -6.63
CA PRO A 59 7.93 -8.71 -6.58
C PRO A 59 9.44 -8.95 -6.52
N ASP A 60 10.25 -8.02 -6.99
CA ASP A 60 11.70 -8.05 -6.93
C ASP A 60 12.29 -7.55 -5.58
N HIS A 61 11.47 -7.04 -4.66
CA HIS A 61 11.86 -6.57 -3.33
C HIS A 61 11.66 -7.62 -2.22
N GLN A 62 12.18 -8.83 -2.40
CA GLN A 62 12.01 -9.94 -1.45
C GLN A 62 12.60 -9.65 -0.05
N SER A 63 13.67 -8.84 0.03
CA SER A 63 14.25 -8.42 1.32
C SER A 63 13.27 -7.59 2.15
N ILE A 64 12.49 -6.71 1.52
CA ILE A 64 11.45 -5.91 2.19
C ILE A 64 10.31 -6.82 2.65
N LYS A 65 9.90 -7.79 1.82
CA LYS A 65 8.86 -8.78 2.17
C LYS A 65 9.24 -9.66 3.35
N SER A 66 10.53 -9.79 3.70
CA SER A 66 11.00 -10.59 4.83
C SER A 66 10.46 -10.15 6.20
N VAL A 67 9.88 -8.94 6.30
CA VAL A 67 9.19 -8.44 7.50
C VAL A 67 8.01 -9.33 7.91
N THR A 68 7.43 -10.10 6.98
CA THR A 68 6.36 -11.07 7.26
C THR A 68 6.73 -12.07 8.32
N ARG A 69 8.02 -12.43 8.47
CA ARG A 69 8.52 -13.30 9.56
C ARG A 69 8.24 -12.74 10.96
N VAL A 70 8.17 -11.41 11.08
CA VAL A 70 7.80 -10.79 12.36
C VAL A 70 6.28 -10.91 12.56
N TYR A 71 5.51 -10.76 11.51
CA TYR A 71 4.05 -10.87 11.55
C TYR A 71 3.60 -12.30 11.83
N ASP A 72 4.30 -13.31 11.29
CA ASP A 72 4.09 -14.73 11.59
C ASP A 72 4.20 -15.01 13.09
N ARG A 73 5.27 -14.51 13.74
CA ARG A 73 5.45 -14.68 15.19
C ARG A 73 4.34 -14.04 16.02
N ILE A 74 3.69 -12.99 15.49
CA ILE A 74 2.55 -12.38 16.15
C ILE A 74 1.32 -13.26 15.99
N LEU A 75 1.08 -13.82 14.80
CA LEU A 75 -0.04 -14.72 14.53
C LEU A 75 0.10 -16.09 15.22
N GLU A 76 1.32 -16.52 15.50
CA GLU A 76 1.64 -17.74 16.27
C GLU A 76 1.42 -17.57 17.77
N ASN A 77 1.24 -16.33 18.25
CA ASN A 77 1.02 -16.10 19.68
C ASN A 77 -0.36 -16.61 20.08
N PRO A 78 -0.49 -17.46 21.15
CA PRO A 78 -1.77 -18.03 21.56
C PRO A 78 -2.82 -17.01 22.02
N LYS A 79 -2.43 -15.75 22.23
CA LYS A 79 -3.33 -14.63 22.54
C LYS A 79 -3.85 -13.95 21.27
N VAL A 80 -3.49 -14.40 20.07
CA VAL A 80 -3.85 -13.81 18.80
C VAL A 80 -4.63 -14.80 17.95
N ARG A 81 -5.75 -14.38 17.39
CA ARG A 81 -6.50 -15.14 16.40
C ARG A 81 -6.59 -14.34 15.10
N TYR A 82 -6.67 -15.04 13.99
CA TYR A 82 -6.82 -14.45 12.66
C TYR A 82 -8.11 -14.96 12.01
N PHE A 83 -8.89 -14.03 11.50
CA PHE A 83 -10.12 -14.24 10.76
C PHE A 83 -10.00 -13.57 9.39
N GLY A 84 -9.42 -14.27 8.42
CA GLY A 84 -9.34 -13.84 7.01
C GLY A 84 -10.64 -14.14 6.28
N ASN A 85 -10.82 -13.50 5.13
CA ASN A 85 -12.05 -13.57 4.33
C ASN A 85 -13.27 -13.05 5.10
N VAL A 86 -13.08 -12.00 5.91
CA VAL A 86 -14.14 -11.38 6.71
C VAL A 86 -14.07 -9.85 6.52
N THR A 87 -15.10 -9.29 5.90
CA THR A 87 -15.17 -7.87 5.55
C THR A 87 -16.07 -7.10 6.51
N LEU A 88 -15.50 -6.14 7.25
CA LEU A 88 -16.28 -5.21 8.05
C LEU A 88 -17.12 -4.30 7.14
N GLY A 89 -18.41 -4.20 7.44
CA GLY A 89 -19.39 -3.41 6.68
C GLY A 89 -20.11 -4.20 5.58
N GLN A 90 -19.68 -5.44 5.32
CA GLN A 90 -20.30 -6.35 4.36
C GLN A 90 -20.72 -7.66 5.04
N ASP A 91 -19.75 -8.47 5.48
CA ASP A 91 -20.00 -9.77 6.12
C ASP A 91 -20.40 -9.62 7.58
N ILE A 92 -19.74 -8.70 8.28
CA ILE A 92 -20.02 -8.29 9.66
C ILE A 92 -20.11 -6.77 9.74
N HIS A 93 -20.93 -6.27 10.66
CA HIS A 93 -21.04 -4.84 10.94
C HIS A 93 -20.39 -4.48 12.28
N LEU A 94 -20.08 -3.21 12.45
CA LEU A 94 -19.48 -2.71 13.69
C LEU A 94 -20.35 -3.03 14.92
N ALA A 95 -21.66 -2.90 14.79
CA ALA A 95 -22.64 -3.25 15.85
C ALA A 95 -22.60 -4.73 16.26
N ASP A 96 -22.25 -5.62 15.33
CA ASP A 96 -22.16 -7.06 15.60
C ASP A 96 -20.96 -7.43 16.46
N ILE A 97 -19.81 -6.73 16.27
CA ILE A 97 -18.56 -7.05 16.94
C ILE A 97 -18.32 -6.25 18.22
N LYS A 98 -18.83 -5.02 18.31
CA LYS A 98 -18.69 -4.18 19.52
C LYS A 98 -19.00 -4.90 20.83
N PRO A 99 -20.03 -5.75 20.94
CA PRO A 99 -20.32 -6.45 22.19
C PRO A 99 -19.22 -7.39 22.68
N PHE A 100 -18.28 -7.82 21.81
CA PHE A 100 -17.26 -8.83 22.11
C PHE A 100 -15.88 -8.23 22.36
N TYR A 101 -15.68 -6.91 22.17
CA TYR A 101 -14.37 -6.27 22.30
C TYR A 101 -14.43 -5.01 23.16
N ASP A 102 -13.47 -4.89 24.06
CA ASP A 102 -13.28 -3.70 24.87
C ASP A 102 -12.76 -2.55 23.99
N MET A 103 -11.99 -2.86 22.93
CA MET A 103 -11.43 -1.89 21.99
C MET A 103 -11.40 -2.43 20.56
N ILE A 104 -11.57 -1.53 19.60
CA ILE A 104 -11.48 -1.81 18.16
C ILE A 104 -10.43 -0.87 17.55
N VAL A 105 -9.52 -1.42 16.75
CA VAL A 105 -8.46 -0.67 16.06
C VAL A 105 -8.64 -0.81 14.55
N TYR A 106 -8.85 0.31 13.86
CA TYR A 106 -8.92 0.34 12.41
C TYR A 106 -7.52 0.47 11.80
N ALA A 107 -7.08 -0.55 11.07
CA ALA A 107 -5.77 -0.66 10.41
C ALA A 107 -5.91 -0.99 8.91
N VAL A 108 -6.97 -0.46 8.28
CA VAL A 108 -7.42 -0.82 6.92
C VAL A 108 -6.62 -0.17 5.79
N GLY A 109 -5.64 0.66 6.11
CA GLY A 109 -4.82 1.32 5.10
C GLY A 109 -5.56 2.41 4.31
N SER A 110 -5.18 2.57 3.03
CA SER A 110 -5.76 3.53 2.08
C SER A 110 -5.87 2.83 0.72
N PRO A 111 -6.95 2.10 0.45
CA PRO A 111 -7.03 1.16 -0.69
C PRO A 111 -7.31 1.83 -2.03
N SER A 112 -7.75 3.10 -2.06
CA SER A 112 -8.10 3.82 -3.29
C SER A 112 -6.95 4.72 -3.76
N ASP A 113 -7.09 5.34 -4.93
CA ASP A 113 -6.14 6.28 -5.50
C ASP A 113 -6.74 7.68 -5.69
N ARG A 114 -5.87 8.66 -5.84
CA ARG A 114 -6.26 10.02 -6.20
C ARG A 114 -6.36 10.15 -7.71
N ARG A 115 -7.31 10.97 -8.15
CA ARG A 115 -7.45 11.36 -9.56
C ARG A 115 -6.62 12.60 -9.85
N MET A 116 -6.22 12.75 -11.12
CA MET A 116 -5.54 13.95 -11.61
C MET A 116 -6.53 15.10 -11.86
N GLY A 117 -7.78 14.77 -12.22
CA GLY A 117 -8.82 15.74 -12.54
C GLY A 117 -8.62 16.45 -13.88
N ILE A 118 -8.04 15.76 -14.85
CA ILE A 118 -7.75 16.28 -16.20
C ILE A 118 -8.64 15.61 -17.26
N GLY A 119 -8.79 16.27 -18.42
CA GLY A 119 -9.51 15.69 -19.56
C GLY A 119 -8.88 14.39 -20.02
N GLY A 120 -9.71 13.41 -20.40
CA GLY A 120 -9.25 12.11 -20.91
C GLY A 120 -8.76 11.13 -19.85
N GLU A 121 -8.80 11.47 -18.56
CA GLU A 121 -8.30 10.60 -17.48
C GLU A 121 -9.01 9.22 -17.40
N ASP A 122 -10.23 9.12 -17.94
CA ASP A 122 -11.03 7.89 -17.94
C ASP A 122 -10.89 7.07 -19.24
N LEU A 123 -10.02 7.45 -20.16
CA LEU A 123 -9.73 6.67 -21.36
C LEU A 123 -9.14 5.32 -21.02
N ALA A 124 -9.43 4.29 -21.80
CA ALA A 124 -8.75 3.01 -21.71
C ALA A 124 -7.23 3.22 -21.89
N GLY A 125 -6.40 2.50 -21.13
CA GLY A 125 -4.95 2.75 -21.08
C GLY A 125 -4.53 3.79 -20.03
N SER A 126 -5.47 4.52 -19.38
CA SER A 126 -5.19 5.37 -18.23
C SER A 126 -5.59 4.64 -16.95
N LEU A 127 -4.62 4.15 -16.18
CA LEU A 127 -4.83 3.30 -15.02
C LEU A 127 -4.22 3.92 -13.74
N PRO A 128 -4.81 3.67 -12.55
CA PRO A 128 -4.11 3.96 -11.31
C PRO A 128 -2.90 3.06 -11.15
N ALA A 129 -1.80 3.61 -10.69
CA ALA A 129 -0.61 2.80 -10.37
C ALA A 129 -0.90 1.73 -9.31
N THR A 130 -1.84 2.01 -8.38
CA THR A 130 -2.30 1.04 -7.38
C THR A 130 -2.89 -0.22 -8.00
N ALA A 131 -3.72 -0.08 -9.03
CA ALA A 131 -4.30 -1.22 -9.74
C ALA A 131 -3.22 -2.00 -10.52
N PHE A 132 -2.28 -1.33 -11.17
CA PHE A 132 -1.17 -1.98 -11.88
C PHE A 132 -0.22 -2.70 -10.90
N VAL A 133 0.05 -2.11 -9.74
CA VAL A 133 0.82 -2.74 -8.65
C VAL A 133 0.11 -3.98 -8.11
N GLY A 134 -1.18 -3.89 -7.84
CA GLY A 134 -1.99 -5.04 -7.44
C GLY A 134 -2.00 -6.14 -8.51
N TRP A 135 -2.14 -5.76 -9.77
CA TRP A 135 -2.15 -6.68 -10.90
C TRP A 135 -0.86 -7.51 -10.97
N TYR A 136 0.32 -6.90 -11.00
CA TYR A 136 1.55 -7.68 -11.06
C TYR A 136 1.88 -8.43 -9.76
N ASN A 137 1.32 -8.02 -8.63
CA ASN A 137 1.47 -8.70 -7.36
C ASN A 137 0.44 -9.83 -7.13
N GLY A 138 -0.52 -10.04 -8.02
CA GLY A 138 -1.53 -11.09 -7.86
C GLY A 138 -2.60 -10.76 -6.82
N HIS A 139 -2.91 -9.46 -6.64
CA HIS A 139 -3.99 -9.01 -5.76
C HIS A 139 -5.35 -9.43 -6.32
N PRO A 140 -6.24 -10.07 -5.54
CA PRO A 140 -7.48 -10.64 -6.06
C PRO A 140 -8.41 -9.67 -6.80
N GLU A 141 -8.47 -8.42 -6.36
CA GLU A 141 -9.33 -7.39 -7.00
C GLU A 141 -8.79 -6.90 -8.36
N TYR A 142 -7.55 -7.21 -8.70
CA TYR A 142 -6.90 -6.77 -9.93
C TYR A 142 -6.47 -7.93 -10.84
N ALA A 143 -6.86 -9.16 -10.50
CA ALA A 143 -6.50 -10.34 -11.29
C ALA A 143 -7.01 -10.28 -12.74
N ASP A 144 -8.18 -9.67 -12.94
CA ASP A 144 -8.81 -9.52 -14.26
C ASP A 144 -8.38 -8.22 -14.98
N LEU A 145 -7.47 -7.42 -14.41
CA LEU A 145 -6.95 -6.24 -15.08
C LEU A 145 -6.14 -6.68 -16.30
N ASN A 146 -6.42 -6.06 -17.45
CA ASN A 146 -5.71 -6.33 -18.70
C ASN A 146 -5.08 -5.03 -19.22
N PRO A 147 -3.90 -4.61 -18.71
CA PRO A 147 -3.24 -3.40 -19.18
C PRO A 147 -2.78 -3.58 -20.62
N ASP A 148 -3.07 -2.57 -21.47
CA ASP A 148 -2.58 -2.58 -22.84
C ASP A 148 -1.07 -2.24 -22.87
N LEU A 149 -0.26 -3.26 -23.13
CA LEU A 149 1.20 -3.19 -23.22
C LEU A 149 1.69 -3.21 -24.70
N SER A 150 0.81 -2.97 -25.66
CA SER A 150 1.11 -3.04 -27.09
C SER A 150 1.82 -1.80 -27.65
N HIS A 151 1.94 -0.74 -26.86
CA HIS A 151 2.59 0.52 -27.22
C HIS A 151 4.04 0.57 -26.76
N GLU A 152 4.88 1.29 -27.50
CA GLU A 152 6.32 1.39 -27.18
C GLU A 152 6.60 2.27 -25.97
N ARG A 153 5.71 3.27 -25.69
CA ARG A 153 5.89 4.23 -24.61
C ARG A 153 4.76 4.16 -23.59
N ALA A 154 5.16 4.11 -22.32
CA ALA A 154 4.29 4.32 -21.17
C ALA A 154 4.69 5.60 -20.42
N VAL A 155 3.70 6.28 -19.84
CA VAL A 155 3.90 7.46 -18.99
C VAL A 155 3.51 7.10 -17.55
N VAL A 156 4.39 7.37 -16.58
CA VAL A 156 4.13 7.22 -15.15
C VAL A 156 4.05 8.62 -14.53
N VAL A 157 2.87 8.99 -14.06
CA VAL A 157 2.64 10.30 -13.45
C VAL A 157 2.93 10.24 -11.96
N GLY A 158 4.07 10.76 -11.55
CA GLY A 158 4.54 10.76 -10.17
C GLY A 158 6.02 10.43 -10.05
N ILE A 159 6.65 10.90 -8.97
CA ILE A 159 8.06 10.72 -8.65
C ILE A 159 8.22 10.26 -7.19
N GLY A 160 7.55 9.17 -6.84
CA GLY A 160 7.68 8.47 -5.56
C GLY A 160 8.09 7.01 -5.76
N ASN A 161 8.28 6.26 -4.65
CA ASN A 161 8.73 4.85 -4.70
C ASN A 161 7.82 3.97 -5.58
N VAL A 162 6.49 4.11 -5.46
CA VAL A 162 5.55 3.34 -6.28
C VAL A 162 5.71 3.64 -7.78
N ALA A 163 5.99 4.90 -8.14
CA ALA A 163 6.25 5.26 -9.53
C ALA A 163 7.54 4.60 -10.06
N ILE A 164 8.59 4.54 -9.22
CA ILE A 164 9.83 3.81 -9.52
C ILE A 164 9.56 2.31 -9.68
N ASP A 165 8.83 1.69 -8.76
CA ASP A 165 8.47 0.26 -8.83
C ASP A 165 7.75 -0.05 -10.15
N VAL A 166 6.75 0.74 -10.51
CA VAL A 166 5.98 0.60 -11.74
C VAL A 166 6.88 0.72 -12.98
N ALA A 167 7.74 1.74 -13.03
CA ALA A 167 8.67 1.96 -14.13
C ALA A 167 9.68 0.80 -14.24
N ARG A 168 10.18 0.31 -13.11
CA ARG A 168 11.12 -0.81 -13.03
C ARG A 168 10.49 -2.11 -13.54
N ILE A 169 9.27 -2.44 -13.08
CA ILE A 169 8.57 -3.67 -13.52
C ILE A 169 8.24 -3.63 -15.01
N LEU A 170 7.89 -2.48 -15.59
CA LEU A 170 7.68 -2.33 -17.03
C LEU A 170 8.95 -2.54 -17.86
N LEU A 171 10.11 -2.17 -17.32
CA LEU A 171 11.37 -2.16 -18.06
C LEU A 171 12.33 -3.30 -17.71
N ARG A 172 12.12 -3.99 -16.58
CA ARG A 172 12.99 -5.10 -16.17
C ARG A 172 12.84 -6.30 -17.10
N SER A 173 13.89 -7.09 -17.24
CA SER A 173 13.82 -8.30 -18.06
C SER A 173 12.83 -9.32 -17.48
N CYS A 174 12.07 -9.99 -18.34
CA CYS A 174 11.11 -11.00 -17.90
C CYS A 174 11.79 -12.22 -17.28
N ASP A 175 13.05 -12.48 -17.59
CA ASP A 175 13.80 -13.60 -17.01
C ASP A 175 14.21 -13.28 -15.55
N GLU A 176 14.54 -12.03 -15.24
CA GLU A 176 14.73 -11.58 -13.86
C GLU A 176 13.41 -11.60 -13.09
N LEU A 177 12.32 -11.09 -13.68
CA LEU A 177 10.98 -11.10 -13.06
C LEU A 177 10.48 -12.53 -12.82
N ALA A 178 10.80 -13.49 -13.66
CA ALA A 178 10.43 -14.90 -13.51
C ALA A 178 11.03 -15.55 -12.26
N GLN A 179 12.05 -14.96 -11.65
CA GLN A 179 12.68 -15.45 -10.42
C GLN A 179 12.06 -14.82 -9.15
N THR A 180 11.02 -14.01 -9.32
CA THR A 180 10.34 -13.29 -8.23
C THR A 180 8.97 -13.91 -7.93
N ASP A 181 8.21 -13.30 -7.02
CA ASP A 181 6.82 -13.69 -6.73
C ASP A 181 5.78 -12.94 -7.58
N ILE A 182 6.17 -12.44 -8.76
CA ILE A 182 5.25 -11.83 -9.73
C ILE A 182 4.13 -12.81 -10.12
N ALA A 183 2.92 -12.32 -10.34
CA ALA A 183 1.81 -13.14 -10.81
C ALA A 183 2.08 -13.71 -12.21
N ASP A 184 1.77 -14.98 -12.45
CA ASP A 184 2.08 -15.67 -13.70
C ASP A 184 1.40 -15.03 -14.92
N TYR A 185 0.15 -14.59 -14.80
CA TYR A 185 -0.56 -13.88 -15.86
C TYR A 185 0.10 -12.54 -16.20
N ALA A 186 0.62 -11.84 -15.19
CA ALA A 186 1.31 -10.57 -15.38
C ALA A 186 2.66 -10.79 -16.07
N LEU A 187 3.40 -11.80 -15.65
CA LEU A 187 4.66 -12.20 -16.33
C LEU A 187 4.42 -12.59 -17.79
N ALA A 188 3.35 -13.34 -18.07
CA ALA A 188 2.96 -13.73 -19.43
C ALA A 188 2.63 -12.49 -20.30
N ALA A 189 1.89 -11.51 -19.76
CA ALA A 189 1.59 -10.26 -20.45
C ALA A 189 2.85 -9.42 -20.68
N LEU A 190 3.74 -9.29 -19.68
CA LEU A 190 4.98 -8.54 -19.78
C LEU A 190 5.94 -9.15 -20.82
N ARG A 191 5.95 -10.48 -21.01
CA ARG A 191 6.72 -11.15 -22.08
C ARG A 191 6.29 -10.73 -23.48
N GLN A 192 5.02 -10.34 -23.66
CA GLN A 192 4.46 -9.85 -24.92
C GLN A 192 4.51 -8.33 -25.05
N SER A 193 4.96 -7.64 -24.00
CA SER A 193 5.01 -6.18 -23.94
C SER A 193 5.91 -5.59 -25.01
N LYS A 194 5.40 -4.55 -25.69
CA LYS A 194 6.17 -3.72 -26.61
C LYS A 194 6.75 -2.47 -25.94
N VAL A 195 6.50 -2.26 -24.66
CA VAL A 195 7.03 -1.09 -23.93
C VAL A 195 8.56 -1.13 -23.93
N ARG A 196 9.16 -0.07 -24.45
CA ARG A 196 10.62 0.15 -24.51
C ARG A 196 11.02 1.45 -23.84
N GLU A 197 10.08 2.35 -23.70
CA GLU A 197 10.28 3.65 -23.07
C GLU A 197 9.27 3.89 -21.96
N VAL A 198 9.75 4.34 -20.82
CA VAL A 198 8.90 4.83 -19.72
C VAL A 198 9.31 6.27 -19.42
N VAL A 199 8.34 7.18 -19.39
CA VAL A 199 8.54 8.58 -19.03
C VAL A 199 7.88 8.83 -17.68
N MET A 200 8.69 9.09 -16.65
CA MET A 200 8.21 9.50 -15.33
C MET A 200 8.06 11.01 -15.28
N LEU A 201 6.90 11.49 -14.84
CA LEU A 201 6.58 12.93 -14.78
C LEU A 201 6.51 13.42 -13.34
N GLY A 202 7.38 14.35 -12.99
CA GLY A 202 7.39 15.08 -11.72
C GLY A 202 6.90 16.50 -11.89
N ARG A 203 5.78 16.86 -11.23
CA ARG A 203 5.24 18.22 -11.29
C ARG A 203 6.10 19.26 -10.56
N ARG A 204 6.94 18.82 -9.63
CA ARG A 204 7.92 19.63 -8.91
C ARG A 204 9.34 19.30 -9.37
N GLY A 205 10.31 19.98 -8.78
CA GLY A 205 11.73 19.79 -9.08
C GLY A 205 12.32 18.51 -8.49
N PRO A 206 13.58 18.21 -8.82
CA PRO A 206 14.28 17.01 -8.35
C PRO A 206 14.48 16.98 -6.83
N VAL A 207 14.59 18.17 -6.18
CA VAL A 207 14.71 18.28 -4.72
C VAL A 207 13.45 17.79 -4.00
N GLN A 208 12.27 18.01 -4.60
CA GLN A 208 10.99 17.63 -4.05
C GLN A 208 10.53 16.21 -4.47
N ALA A 209 11.42 15.42 -5.07
CA ALA A 209 11.17 14.02 -5.38
C ALA A 209 10.96 13.21 -4.09
N ALA A 210 9.96 12.33 -4.10
CA ALA A 210 9.52 11.60 -2.90
C ALA A 210 10.05 10.16 -2.81
N PHE A 211 10.92 9.75 -3.73
CA PHE A 211 11.55 8.44 -3.69
C PHE A 211 12.76 8.41 -2.74
N THR A 212 13.06 7.23 -2.21
CA THR A 212 14.25 7.01 -1.37
C THR A 212 15.52 6.92 -2.22
N ASN A 213 16.68 7.17 -1.59
CA ASN A 213 17.97 7.04 -2.29
C ASN A 213 18.20 5.61 -2.81
N ALA A 214 17.74 4.59 -2.09
CA ALA A 214 17.88 3.19 -2.48
C ALA A 214 17.12 2.92 -3.78
N GLU A 215 15.83 3.28 -3.83
CA GLU A 215 14.98 3.08 -5.00
C GLU A 215 15.51 3.82 -6.24
N LEU A 216 15.96 5.07 -6.08
CA LEU A 216 16.55 5.82 -7.18
C LEU A 216 17.86 5.16 -7.70
N LYS A 217 18.68 4.64 -6.79
CA LYS A 217 19.93 3.98 -7.16
C LYS A 217 19.68 2.70 -7.94
N GLU A 218 18.66 1.91 -7.56
CA GLU A 218 18.27 0.68 -8.25
C GLU A 218 17.90 0.90 -9.73
N LEU A 219 17.36 2.08 -10.09
CA LEU A 219 17.11 2.42 -11.50
C LEU A 219 18.39 2.43 -12.33
N GLY A 220 19.50 2.93 -11.77
CA GLY A 220 20.81 2.94 -12.42
C GLY A 220 21.45 1.54 -12.57
N GLU A 221 20.97 0.58 -11.78
CA GLU A 221 21.48 -0.81 -11.74
C GLU A 221 20.75 -1.73 -12.73
N LEU A 222 19.65 -1.28 -13.36
CA LEU A 222 18.93 -2.05 -14.38
C LEU A 222 19.86 -2.36 -15.57
N THR A 223 19.98 -3.63 -15.95
CA THR A 223 20.96 -4.10 -16.94
C THR A 223 20.67 -3.64 -18.37
N ASP A 224 19.39 -3.64 -18.77
CA ASP A 224 18.94 -3.38 -20.14
C ASP A 224 18.30 -1.99 -20.32
N VAL A 225 18.45 -1.09 -19.35
CA VAL A 225 17.78 0.22 -19.33
C VAL A 225 18.79 1.35 -19.18
N ASP A 226 18.72 2.31 -20.09
CA ASP A 226 19.38 3.60 -19.90
C ASP A 226 18.46 4.58 -19.21
N VAL A 227 18.90 5.14 -18.07
CA VAL A 227 18.17 6.20 -17.38
C VAL A 227 18.63 7.54 -17.95
N VAL A 228 17.67 8.32 -18.42
CA VAL A 228 17.88 9.61 -19.07
C VAL A 228 17.31 10.72 -18.18
N VAL A 229 18.17 11.64 -17.78
CA VAL A 229 17.78 12.84 -17.03
C VAL A 229 18.31 14.04 -17.80
N ASP A 230 17.44 15.00 -18.12
CA ASP A 230 17.89 16.22 -18.76
C ASP A 230 18.68 17.07 -17.76
N PRO A 231 19.95 17.44 -18.05
CA PRO A 231 20.72 18.33 -17.19
C PRO A 231 20.00 19.65 -16.90
N ALA A 232 19.16 20.15 -17.82
CA ALA A 232 18.39 21.36 -17.63
C ALA A 232 17.35 21.23 -16.50
N ASP A 233 16.76 20.03 -16.33
CA ASP A 233 15.81 19.75 -15.25
C ASP A 233 16.49 19.71 -13.84
N LEU A 234 17.82 19.64 -13.79
CA LEU A 234 18.62 19.62 -12.56
C LEU A 234 19.21 20.98 -12.18
N VAL A 235 18.88 22.04 -12.95
CA VAL A 235 19.19 23.42 -12.58
C VAL A 235 18.18 23.84 -11.51
N LEU A 236 18.69 24.09 -10.30
CA LEU A 236 17.83 24.39 -9.15
C LEU A 236 17.58 25.91 -9.05
N ASP A 237 16.37 26.26 -8.65
CA ASP A 237 16.06 27.61 -8.18
C ASP A 237 16.60 27.83 -6.76
N PRO A 238 16.77 29.10 -6.30
CA PRO A 238 17.37 29.40 -4.99
C PRO A 238 16.62 28.80 -3.80
N ASP A 239 15.29 28.69 -3.87
CA ASP A 239 14.49 28.09 -2.81
C ASP A 239 14.70 26.58 -2.74
N SER A 240 14.76 25.89 -3.88
CA SER A 240 15.09 24.46 -3.95
C SER A 240 16.52 24.18 -3.48
N GLU A 241 17.50 25.02 -3.77
CA GLU A 241 18.85 24.90 -3.23
C GLU A 241 18.86 25.02 -1.70
N ALA A 242 18.08 25.96 -1.15
CA ALA A 242 17.96 26.15 0.28
C ALA A 242 17.24 24.99 0.99
N GLU A 243 16.26 24.35 0.35
CA GLU A 243 15.62 23.13 0.84
C GLU A 243 16.60 21.94 0.81
N MET A 244 17.27 21.73 -0.32
CA MET A 244 18.24 20.66 -0.50
C MET A 244 19.34 20.69 0.57
N ALA A 245 19.85 21.87 0.91
CA ALA A 245 20.89 22.03 1.91
C ALA A 245 20.49 21.56 3.33
N LYS A 246 19.19 21.44 3.60
CA LYS A 246 18.63 20.99 4.89
C LYS A 246 18.21 19.52 4.89
N ASP A 247 18.15 18.88 3.72
CA ASP A 247 17.69 17.51 3.55
C ASP A 247 18.76 16.64 2.89
N ARG A 248 19.35 15.74 3.69
CA ARG A 248 20.38 14.80 3.23
C ARG A 248 19.87 13.82 2.19
N VAL A 249 18.59 13.42 2.26
CA VAL A 249 18.00 12.49 1.30
C VAL A 249 17.85 13.19 -0.04
N ALA A 250 17.30 14.41 -0.06
CA ALA A 250 17.17 15.23 -1.26
C ALA A 250 18.54 15.54 -1.89
N THR A 251 19.53 15.93 -1.07
CA THR A 251 20.91 16.17 -1.54
C THR A 251 21.45 14.94 -2.27
N ARG A 252 21.32 13.75 -1.64
CA ARG A 252 21.83 12.51 -2.23
C ARG A 252 21.08 12.12 -3.50
N ASN A 253 19.77 12.31 -3.55
CA ASN A 253 18.97 12.06 -4.76
C ASN A 253 19.42 12.95 -5.92
N VAL A 254 19.62 14.25 -5.68
CA VAL A 254 20.10 15.18 -6.73
C VAL A 254 21.50 14.81 -7.22
N GLU A 255 22.41 14.38 -6.32
CA GLU A 255 23.75 13.89 -6.70
C GLU A 255 23.64 12.65 -7.62
N ILE A 256 22.79 11.67 -7.28
CA ILE A 256 22.59 10.46 -8.11
C ILE A 256 22.02 10.86 -9.47
N MET A 257 21.02 11.74 -9.52
CA MET A 257 20.44 12.20 -10.79
C MET A 257 21.44 12.98 -11.65
N ARG A 258 22.32 13.80 -11.04
CA ARG A 258 23.42 14.47 -11.75
C ARG A 258 24.41 13.48 -12.35
N GLN A 259 24.72 12.39 -11.63
CA GLN A 259 25.55 11.30 -12.17
C GLN A 259 24.87 10.61 -13.36
N MET A 260 23.55 10.37 -13.29
CA MET A 260 22.77 9.82 -14.41
C MET A 260 22.76 10.78 -15.61
N ALA A 261 22.56 12.08 -15.36
CA ALA A 261 22.53 13.11 -16.40
C ALA A 261 23.88 13.35 -17.10
N ALA A 262 24.97 12.99 -16.46
CA ALA A 262 26.32 13.08 -17.03
C ALA A 262 26.58 11.99 -18.10
N LYS A 263 25.71 10.98 -18.22
CA LYS A 263 25.79 9.94 -19.24
C LYS A 263 25.37 10.51 -20.60
N THR A 264 26.23 10.39 -21.59
CA THR A 264 26.00 10.93 -22.96
C THR A 264 25.73 9.82 -24.00
N GLU A 265 26.08 8.58 -23.68
CA GLU A 265 25.90 7.45 -24.56
C GLU A 265 24.78 6.54 -24.02
N PHE A 266 23.79 6.28 -24.86
CA PHE A 266 22.63 5.45 -24.55
C PHE A 266 22.59 4.30 -25.54
N THR A 267 23.05 3.12 -25.11
CA THR A 267 23.22 1.93 -25.96
C THR A 267 22.27 0.79 -25.62
N ARG A 268 21.60 0.86 -24.49
CA ARG A 268 20.68 -0.19 -24.03
C ARG A 268 19.36 -0.14 -24.79
N PRO A 269 18.65 -1.29 -24.91
CA PRO A 269 17.44 -1.39 -25.73
C PRO A 269 16.23 -0.66 -25.16
N ARG A 270 16.27 -0.29 -23.89
CA ARG A 270 15.16 0.38 -23.18
C ARG A 270 15.59 1.70 -22.58
N ARG A 271 14.64 2.61 -22.39
CA ARG A 271 14.86 3.96 -21.86
C ARG A 271 13.92 4.27 -20.71
N LEU A 272 14.45 4.86 -19.65
CA LEU A 272 13.67 5.48 -18.58
C LEU A 272 13.99 6.97 -18.54
N TYR A 273 13.01 7.80 -18.81
CA TYR A 273 13.15 9.25 -18.74
C TYR A 273 12.60 9.76 -17.41
N LEU A 274 13.42 10.51 -16.66
CA LEU A 274 12.97 11.26 -15.48
C LEU A 274 12.80 12.72 -15.88
N ARG A 275 11.55 13.18 -15.94
CA ARG A 275 11.17 14.54 -16.30
C ARG A 275 10.68 15.29 -15.07
N PHE A 276 11.23 16.46 -14.81
CA PHE A 276 10.85 17.31 -13.68
C PHE A 276 10.18 18.61 -14.17
N LEU A 277 9.48 19.27 -13.24
CA LEU A 277 8.78 20.51 -13.52
C LEU A 277 7.79 20.38 -14.71
N VAL A 278 7.09 19.25 -14.80
CA VAL A 278 6.09 18.98 -15.82
C VAL A 278 4.84 18.34 -15.21
N SER A 279 3.67 18.82 -15.62
CA SER A 279 2.37 18.27 -15.20
C SER A 279 1.59 17.78 -16.41
N PRO A 280 0.97 16.60 -16.38
CA PRO A 280 -0.04 16.23 -17.38
C PRO A 280 -1.25 17.14 -17.20
N VAL A 281 -1.79 17.65 -18.29
CA VAL A 281 -2.95 18.55 -18.30
C VAL A 281 -4.13 17.99 -19.09
N GLU A 282 -3.89 17.06 -20.01
CA GLU A 282 -4.91 16.40 -20.81
C GLU A 282 -4.37 15.08 -21.38
N LEU A 283 -5.22 14.07 -21.48
CA LEU A 283 -4.94 12.83 -22.21
C LEU A 283 -5.75 12.85 -23.49
N PHE A 284 -5.08 12.66 -24.62
CA PHE A 284 -5.73 12.49 -25.92
C PHE A 284 -6.03 11.02 -26.16
N GLY A 285 -7.12 10.75 -26.85
CA GLY A 285 -7.53 9.38 -27.15
C GLY A 285 -7.92 9.19 -28.61
N GLU A 286 -7.66 7.97 -29.09
CA GLU A 286 -8.17 7.46 -30.35
C GLU A 286 -8.97 6.19 -30.07
N ASN A 287 -10.17 6.09 -30.65
CA ASN A 287 -11.08 4.95 -30.45
C ASN A 287 -11.34 4.59 -28.97
N GLY A 288 -11.35 5.60 -28.08
CA GLY A 288 -11.57 5.39 -26.64
C GLY A 288 -10.32 4.96 -25.85
N HIS A 289 -9.16 4.84 -26.48
CA HIS A 289 -7.88 4.51 -25.84
C HIS A 289 -6.95 5.72 -25.82
N VAL A 290 -6.09 5.81 -24.80
CA VAL A 290 -5.05 6.85 -24.73
C VAL A 290 -4.12 6.69 -25.93
N SER A 291 -3.84 7.82 -26.60
CA SER A 291 -2.86 7.90 -27.69
C SER A 291 -1.73 8.88 -27.40
N ALA A 292 -1.99 9.90 -26.59
CA ALA A 292 -0.95 10.86 -26.20
C ALA A 292 -1.30 11.57 -24.88
N VAL A 293 -0.26 12.16 -24.26
CA VAL A 293 -0.34 12.96 -23.05
C VAL A 293 0.14 14.36 -23.34
N LYS A 294 -0.71 15.38 -23.15
CA LYS A 294 -0.32 16.78 -23.15
C LYS A 294 0.23 17.14 -21.79
N ILE A 295 1.45 17.62 -21.75
CA ILE A 295 2.11 18.09 -20.54
C ILE A 295 2.36 19.57 -20.59
N GLU A 296 2.36 20.23 -19.44
CA GLU A 296 2.69 21.64 -19.25
C GLU A 296 3.96 21.77 -18.45
N LYS A 297 4.89 22.62 -18.85
CA LYS A 297 6.06 23.00 -18.09
C LYS A 297 5.66 23.84 -16.89
N ASN A 298 6.22 23.51 -15.74
CA ASN A 298 5.99 24.22 -14.48
C ASN A 298 7.18 25.10 -14.09
N GLU A 299 6.89 26.10 -13.28
CA GLU A 299 7.84 26.79 -12.41
C GLU A 299 7.45 26.54 -10.95
N LEU A 300 8.40 26.65 -10.03
CA LEU A 300 8.11 26.54 -8.61
C LEU A 300 7.89 27.91 -7.98
N TYR A 301 6.97 27.98 -7.04
CA TYR A 301 6.79 29.13 -6.17
C TYR A 301 6.54 28.66 -4.73
N ARG A 302 6.86 29.49 -3.77
CA ARG A 302 6.59 29.21 -2.36
C ARG A 302 5.21 29.75 -1.98
N ASP A 303 4.35 28.87 -1.47
CA ASP A 303 3.01 29.29 -0.98
C ASP A 303 3.11 30.00 0.38
N ASP A 304 1.96 30.53 0.86
CA ASP A 304 1.88 31.28 2.14
C ASP A 304 2.26 30.44 3.37
N TRP A 305 2.26 29.13 3.26
CA TRP A 305 2.71 28.20 4.31
C TRP A 305 4.16 27.74 4.13
N GLY A 306 4.88 28.33 3.19
CA GLY A 306 6.28 28.00 2.93
C GLY A 306 6.53 26.73 2.13
N THR A 307 5.50 26.12 1.53
CA THR A 307 5.63 24.90 0.73
C THR A 307 5.90 25.23 -0.73
N MET A 308 6.86 24.55 -1.35
CA MET A 308 7.13 24.66 -2.78
C MET A 308 6.03 24.04 -3.62
N ARG A 309 5.35 24.87 -4.43
CA ARG A 309 4.23 24.48 -5.30
C ARG A 309 4.54 24.65 -6.76
N PRO A 310 4.06 23.78 -7.65
CA PRO A 310 4.17 23.96 -9.09
C PRO A 310 3.09 24.90 -9.59
N ARG A 311 3.46 25.74 -10.59
CA ARG A 311 2.55 26.58 -11.36
C ARG A 311 2.87 26.42 -12.84
N GLY A 312 1.85 26.19 -13.67
CA GLY A 312 1.99 26.08 -15.13
C GLY A 312 2.51 27.37 -15.75
N THR A 313 3.34 27.25 -16.76
CA THR A 313 3.95 28.36 -17.48
C THR A 313 3.25 28.71 -18.80
N GLY A 314 2.27 27.92 -19.22
CA GLY A 314 1.63 28.02 -20.53
C GLY A 314 2.48 27.41 -21.66
N GLN A 315 3.59 26.74 -21.37
CA GLN A 315 4.40 26.02 -22.35
C GLN A 315 3.98 24.53 -22.35
N PHE A 316 3.56 24.04 -23.50
CA PHE A 316 3.02 22.69 -23.64
C PHE A 316 3.88 21.84 -24.57
N GLU A 317 3.89 20.54 -24.28
CA GLU A 317 4.47 19.48 -25.11
C GLU A 317 3.47 18.32 -25.17
N THR A 318 3.48 17.56 -26.26
CA THR A 318 2.67 16.34 -26.39
C THR A 318 3.58 15.14 -26.51
N LEU A 319 3.35 14.12 -25.68
CA LEU A 319 4.07 12.87 -25.67
C LEU A 319 3.15 11.77 -26.20
N ASP A 320 3.54 11.07 -27.27
CA ASP A 320 2.82 9.87 -27.72
C ASP A 320 2.97 8.78 -26.67
N ALA A 321 1.86 8.22 -26.21
CA ALA A 321 1.85 7.15 -25.23
C ALA A 321 0.51 6.41 -25.24
N GLY A 322 0.52 5.09 -25.16
CA GLY A 322 -0.71 4.29 -25.09
C GLY A 322 -1.05 3.80 -23.70
N LEU A 323 -0.14 3.94 -22.74
CA LEU A 323 -0.36 3.58 -21.34
C LEU A 323 0.04 4.74 -20.44
N VAL A 324 -0.87 5.14 -19.54
CA VAL A 324 -0.63 6.16 -18.51
C VAL A 324 -0.93 5.57 -17.14
N LEU A 325 0.06 5.54 -16.25
CA LEU A 325 -0.04 5.01 -14.90
C LEU A 325 0.04 6.16 -13.88
N ARG A 326 -1.09 6.42 -13.21
CA ARG A 326 -1.24 7.54 -12.29
C ARG A 326 -0.72 7.16 -10.90
N SER A 327 0.47 7.60 -10.54
CA SER A 327 1.08 7.42 -9.21
C SER A 327 1.04 8.72 -8.39
N VAL A 328 -0.16 9.32 -8.29
CA VAL A 328 -0.39 10.64 -7.68
C VAL A 328 -0.84 10.57 -6.21
N GLY A 329 -0.71 9.40 -5.62
CA GLY A 329 -0.96 9.12 -4.21
C GLY A 329 -2.22 8.30 -3.97
N TYR A 330 -2.22 7.62 -2.84
CA TYR A 330 -3.34 6.83 -2.34
C TYR A 330 -4.40 7.71 -1.68
N LYS A 331 -5.57 7.14 -1.45
CA LYS A 331 -6.71 7.77 -0.79
C LYS A 331 -7.42 6.75 0.10
N GLY A 332 -7.69 7.13 1.36
CA GLY A 332 -8.53 6.35 2.24
C GLY A 332 -10.00 6.35 1.79
N THR A 333 -10.70 5.28 2.07
CA THR A 333 -12.14 5.13 1.84
C THR A 333 -12.88 5.07 3.17
N PRO A 334 -14.10 5.64 3.26
CA PRO A 334 -14.88 5.55 4.47
C PRO A 334 -15.28 4.10 4.76
N LEU A 335 -15.20 3.70 6.01
CA LEU A 335 -15.81 2.49 6.54
C LEU A 335 -17.23 2.82 7.02
N LYS A 336 -18.17 1.92 6.82
CA LYS A 336 -19.53 2.09 7.30
C LYS A 336 -19.56 2.23 8.82
N ASP A 337 -20.27 3.20 9.31
CA ASP A 337 -20.45 3.53 10.73
C ASP A 337 -19.16 3.98 11.49
N VAL A 338 -18.07 4.26 10.76
CA VAL A 338 -16.83 4.80 11.32
C VAL A 338 -16.67 6.27 10.92
N PRO A 339 -16.42 7.18 11.86
CA PRO A 339 -16.21 8.60 11.58
C PRO A 339 -15.08 8.84 10.58
N PHE A 340 -15.34 9.59 9.50
CA PHE A 340 -14.39 9.80 8.42
C PHE A 340 -14.27 11.27 8.05
N ASN A 341 -13.04 11.72 7.78
CA ASN A 341 -12.75 13.07 7.31
C ASN A 341 -12.50 13.04 5.78
N PRO A 342 -13.47 13.47 4.95
CA PRO A 342 -13.34 13.39 3.50
C PRO A 342 -12.29 14.35 2.92
N LYS A 343 -11.94 15.44 3.63
CA LYS A 343 -10.96 16.44 3.17
C LYS A 343 -9.56 15.87 3.10
N ILE A 344 -9.17 15.09 4.10
CA ILE A 344 -7.85 14.45 4.19
C ILE A 344 -7.90 12.95 3.93
N SER A 345 -9.11 12.40 3.71
CA SER A 345 -9.37 10.98 3.39
C SER A 345 -8.80 10.01 4.44
N THR A 346 -9.09 10.29 5.71
CA THR A 346 -8.71 9.45 6.85
C THR A 346 -9.88 9.25 7.80
N VAL A 347 -9.81 8.26 8.67
CA VAL A 347 -10.68 8.17 9.84
C VAL A 347 -10.48 9.41 10.70
N SER A 348 -11.57 10.03 11.16
CA SER A 348 -11.49 11.20 12.03
C SER A 348 -10.87 10.81 13.37
N ASN A 349 -9.72 11.40 13.71
CA ASN A 349 -9.00 11.00 14.93
C ASN A 349 -8.14 12.11 15.53
N VAL A 350 -7.83 11.94 16.81
CA VAL A 350 -6.82 12.73 17.54
C VAL A 350 -5.83 11.75 18.18
N ALA A 351 -4.60 11.76 17.71
CA ALA A 351 -3.52 10.86 18.17
C ALA A 351 -3.92 9.35 18.17
N GLY A 352 -4.76 8.95 17.23
CA GLY A 352 -5.25 7.58 17.07
C GLY A 352 -6.56 7.26 17.78
N ARG A 353 -7.10 8.11 18.68
CA ARG A 353 -8.47 7.99 19.16
C ARG A 353 -9.43 8.44 18.08
N VAL A 354 -10.38 7.61 17.70
CA VAL A 354 -11.45 8.00 16.78
C VAL A 354 -12.31 9.07 17.46
N VAL A 355 -12.64 10.12 16.71
CA VAL A 355 -13.46 11.23 17.21
C VAL A 355 -14.66 11.47 16.32
N ASP A 356 -15.76 11.88 16.92
CA ASP A 356 -16.92 12.37 16.18
C ASP A 356 -16.54 13.66 15.43
N PRO A 357 -16.74 13.75 14.12
CA PRO A 357 -16.29 14.90 13.33
C PRO A 357 -17.07 16.19 13.58
N VAL A 358 -18.22 16.12 14.26
CA VAL A 358 -19.08 17.26 14.57
C VAL A 358 -18.76 17.81 15.97
N THR A 359 -18.68 16.93 16.96
CA THR A 359 -18.46 17.32 18.34
C THR A 359 -16.97 17.37 18.73
N GLY A 360 -16.12 16.63 18.02
CA GLY A 360 -14.71 16.44 18.36
C GLY A 360 -14.48 15.49 19.55
N GLU A 361 -15.54 14.94 20.13
CA GLU A 361 -15.45 14.04 21.28
C GLU A 361 -14.94 12.64 20.84
N PRO A 362 -14.12 11.97 21.67
CA PRO A 362 -13.67 10.61 21.41
C PRO A 362 -14.83 9.62 21.36
N VAL A 363 -14.82 8.74 20.36
CA VAL A 363 -15.67 7.55 20.32
C VAL A 363 -15.03 6.49 21.20
N LEU A 364 -15.65 6.21 22.34
CA LEU A 364 -15.10 5.35 23.37
C LEU A 364 -14.80 3.94 22.84
N GLY A 365 -13.57 3.46 23.07
CA GLY A 365 -13.14 2.12 22.64
C GLY A 365 -12.79 1.98 21.16
N GLU A 366 -12.81 3.07 20.38
CA GLU A 366 -12.46 3.02 18.95
C GLU A 366 -11.16 3.79 18.65
N TYR A 367 -10.27 3.13 17.91
CA TYR A 367 -8.94 3.65 17.60
C TYR A 367 -8.59 3.40 16.15
N VAL A 368 -7.62 4.16 15.62
CA VAL A 368 -7.13 4.03 14.25
C VAL A 368 -5.62 4.13 14.21
N THR A 369 -4.99 3.40 13.29
CA THR A 369 -3.54 3.42 13.08
C THR A 369 -3.18 3.35 11.60
N GLY A 370 -1.94 3.69 11.28
CA GLY A 370 -1.39 3.61 9.93
C GLY A 370 -1.96 4.64 8.96
N TRP A 371 -2.10 4.26 7.71
CA TRP A 371 -2.59 5.16 6.67
C TRP A 371 -4.04 5.58 6.86
N ALA A 372 -4.85 4.75 7.47
CA ALA A 372 -6.21 5.13 7.85
C ALA A 372 -6.24 6.28 8.87
N LYS A 373 -5.18 6.43 9.72
CA LYS A 373 -5.00 7.47 10.71
C LYS A 373 -4.40 8.76 10.13
N ARG A 374 -3.23 8.65 9.46
CA ARG A 374 -2.40 9.81 9.06
C ARG A 374 -2.40 10.11 7.57
N GLY A 375 -3.10 9.30 6.77
CA GLY A 375 -2.99 9.33 5.31
C GLY A 375 -1.81 8.48 4.78
N PRO A 376 -1.75 8.28 3.46
CA PRO A 376 -0.78 7.38 2.80
C PRO A 376 0.62 8.01 2.69
N THR A 377 1.30 8.13 3.82
CA THR A 377 2.65 8.69 3.91
C THR A 377 3.60 7.73 4.60
N GLY A 378 4.88 7.81 4.24
CA GLY A 378 5.94 6.97 4.80
C GLY A 378 5.99 5.56 4.20
N ILE A 379 6.86 4.74 4.76
CA ILE A 379 7.14 3.35 4.36
C ILE A 379 6.64 2.37 5.44
N ILE A 380 6.82 1.06 5.22
CA ILE A 380 6.39 0.02 6.18
C ILE A 380 6.82 0.34 7.61
N GLY A 381 8.10 0.67 7.82
CA GLY A 381 8.66 0.97 9.15
C GLY A 381 8.04 2.20 9.85
N THR A 382 7.52 3.15 9.09
CA THR A 382 6.85 4.35 9.64
C THR A 382 5.57 4.00 10.42
N ASN A 383 4.97 2.84 10.13
CA ASN A 383 3.78 2.38 10.85
C ASN A 383 4.09 1.98 12.30
N LYS A 384 5.35 1.60 12.62
CA LYS A 384 5.69 1.16 13.98
C LYS A 384 5.53 2.27 15.03
N PRO A 385 6.20 3.45 14.92
CA PRO A 385 5.99 4.53 15.86
C PRO A 385 4.55 5.05 15.87
N ASP A 386 3.87 5.08 14.73
CA ASP A 386 2.48 5.48 14.62
C ASP A 386 1.53 4.56 15.39
N SER A 387 1.73 3.24 15.27
CA SER A 387 0.92 2.25 15.99
C SER A 387 1.22 2.26 17.50
N VAL A 388 2.48 2.48 17.87
CA VAL A 388 2.85 2.64 19.30
C VAL A 388 2.17 3.86 19.91
N GLU A 389 2.12 5.00 19.20
CA GLU A 389 1.39 6.18 19.67
C GLU A 389 -0.10 5.86 19.93
N THR A 390 -0.76 5.19 18.98
CA THR A 390 -2.16 4.79 19.13
C THR A 390 -2.35 3.84 20.32
N VAL A 391 -1.49 2.82 20.45
CA VAL A 391 -1.57 1.86 21.57
C VAL A 391 -1.34 2.53 22.92
N ASN A 392 -0.44 3.51 23.00
CA ASN A 392 -0.28 4.28 24.24
C ASN A 392 -1.58 5.01 24.62
N LYS A 393 -2.32 5.55 23.64
CA LYS A 393 -3.64 6.18 23.88
C LYS A 393 -4.69 5.14 24.31
N MET A 394 -4.65 3.94 23.72
CA MET A 394 -5.52 2.84 24.17
C MET A 394 -5.28 2.50 25.66
N ILE A 395 -4.01 2.42 26.06
CA ILE A 395 -3.65 2.10 27.45
C ILE A 395 -4.07 3.19 28.44
N GLU A 396 -3.89 4.47 28.08
CA GLU A 396 -4.37 5.60 28.88
C GLU A 396 -5.88 5.51 29.14
N ASP A 397 -6.65 5.00 28.18
CA ASP A 397 -8.12 5.00 28.23
C ASP A 397 -8.71 3.78 28.95
N ILE A 398 -7.93 2.74 29.26
CA ILE A 398 -8.45 1.50 29.91
C ILE A 398 -9.29 1.80 31.16
N ALA A 399 -8.87 2.76 31.98
CA ALA A 399 -9.58 3.11 33.21
C ALA A 399 -10.96 3.75 32.99
N THR A 400 -11.22 4.28 31.78
CA THR A 400 -12.49 4.93 31.44
C THR A 400 -13.46 4.00 30.72
N LEU A 401 -12.99 2.81 30.28
CA LEU A 401 -13.83 1.85 29.58
C LEU A 401 -14.78 1.12 30.56
N PRO A 402 -16.05 0.94 30.19
CA PRO A 402 -16.97 0.13 30.97
C PRO A 402 -16.60 -1.37 30.94
N GLY A 403 -15.80 -1.79 29.97
CA GLY A 403 -15.55 -3.18 29.64
C GLY A 403 -16.80 -3.87 29.06
N ILE A 404 -16.59 -4.93 28.31
CA ILE A 404 -17.69 -5.77 27.80
C ILE A 404 -18.26 -6.67 28.90
N ALA A 405 -19.53 -7.07 28.73
CA ALA A 405 -20.21 -7.99 29.65
C ALA A 405 -19.47 -9.34 29.74
N ASP A 406 -19.47 -9.97 30.92
CA ASP A 406 -18.71 -11.19 31.18
C ASP A 406 -19.16 -12.36 30.27
N GLU A 407 -20.45 -12.46 29.97
CA GLU A 407 -20.97 -13.44 29.03
C GLU A 407 -20.45 -13.27 27.59
N ASN A 408 -19.99 -12.10 27.21
CA ASN A 408 -19.47 -11.80 25.87
C ASN A 408 -17.95 -11.97 25.77
N ARG A 409 -17.29 -12.32 26.88
CA ARG A 409 -15.83 -12.52 26.90
C ARG A 409 -15.37 -13.89 26.37
N ASP A 410 -16.30 -14.84 26.22
CA ASP A 410 -15.99 -16.14 25.63
C ASP A 410 -15.58 -15.98 24.15
N PRO A 411 -14.33 -16.34 23.79
CA PRO A 411 -13.85 -16.27 22.41
C PRO A 411 -14.70 -17.04 21.40
N ALA A 412 -15.34 -18.14 21.81
CA ALA A 412 -16.18 -18.97 20.94
C ALA A 412 -17.41 -18.23 20.40
N ARG A 413 -17.87 -17.14 21.06
CA ARG A 413 -19.01 -16.35 20.58
C ARG A 413 -18.73 -15.62 19.28
N VAL A 414 -17.49 -15.19 19.06
CA VAL A 414 -17.08 -14.57 17.79
C VAL A 414 -17.12 -15.59 16.66
N GLU A 415 -16.62 -16.80 16.92
CA GLU A 415 -16.68 -17.89 15.94
C GLU A 415 -18.13 -18.30 15.64
N ALA A 416 -18.98 -18.38 16.66
CA ALA A 416 -20.40 -18.63 16.48
C ALA A 416 -21.10 -17.54 15.67
N LEU A 417 -20.74 -16.27 15.85
CA LEU A 417 -21.23 -15.16 15.02
C LEU A 417 -20.85 -15.37 13.56
N LEU A 418 -19.58 -15.64 13.27
CA LEU A 418 -19.10 -15.84 11.90
C LEU A 418 -19.79 -17.05 11.24
N GLN A 419 -19.92 -18.16 11.98
CA GLN A 419 -20.62 -19.36 11.52
C GLN A 419 -22.11 -19.10 11.25
N SER A 420 -22.79 -18.32 12.11
CA SER A 420 -24.22 -18.00 11.94
C SER A 420 -24.51 -17.17 10.67
N ARG A 421 -23.48 -16.60 10.05
CA ARG A 421 -23.55 -15.81 8.82
C ARG A 421 -23.03 -16.55 7.60
N ASP A 422 -22.76 -17.85 7.72
CA ASP A 422 -22.20 -18.70 6.66
C ASP A 422 -20.89 -18.12 6.04
N ILE A 423 -20.10 -17.40 6.83
CA ILE A 423 -18.84 -16.83 6.38
C ILE A 423 -17.79 -17.96 6.34
N GLU A 424 -17.23 -18.22 5.16
CA GLU A 424 -16.09 -19.12 5.00
C GLU A 424 -14.82 -18.44 5.50
N CYS A 425 -14.68 -18.40 6.82
CA CYS A 425 -13.56 -17.75 7.50
C CYS A 425 -12.27 -18.55 7.34
N VAL A 426 -11.17 -17.85 7.08
CA VAL A 426 -9.82 -18.42 6.97
C VAL A 426 -9.04 -18.12 8.24
N THR A 427 -8.64 -19.17 8.96
CA THR A 427 -7.79 -19.07 10.15
C THR A 427 -6.30 -18.91 9.77
N TYR A 428 -5.44 -18.63 10.74
CA TYR A 428 -4.00 -18.59 10.47
C TYR A 428 -3.45 -19.97 10.05
N GLU A 429 -3.97 -21.07 10.60
CA GLU A 429 -3.60 -22.42 10.17
C GLU A 429 -4.01 -22.67 8.71
N ASP A 430 -5.17 -22.19 8.30
CA ASP A 430 -5.63 -22.27 6.91
C ASP A 430 -4.74 -21.45 5.97
N TRP A 431 -4.36 -20.25 6.40
CA TRP A 431 -3.38 -19.45 5.66
C TRP A 431 -2.06 -20.19 5.49
N LYS A 432 -1.54 -20.86 6.53
CA LYS A 432 -0.31 -21.65 6.40
C LYS A 432 -0.42 -22.80 5.39
N VAL A 433 -1.61 -23.36 5.19
CA VAL A 433 -1.86 -24.35 4.13
C VAL A 433 -1.69 -23.72 2.75
N LEU A 434 -2.32 -22.56 2.52
CA LEU A 434 -2.20 -21.82 1.26
C LEU A 434 -0.77 -21.35 1.02
N ASP A 435 -0.10 -20.81 2.04
CA ASP A 435 1.28 -20.32 1.96
C ASP A 435 2.26 -21.43 1.56
N ARG A 436 2.14 -22.61 2.18
CA ARG A 436 2.95 -23.78 1.80
C ARG A 436 2.67 -24.24 0.37
N HIS A 437 1.42 -24.20 -0.08
CA HIS A 437 1.06 -24.53 -1.45
C HIS A 437 1.75 -23.58 -2.44
N GLU A 438 1.67 -22.26 -2.22
CA GLU A 438 2.31 -21.26 -3.06
C GLU A 438 3.84 -21.41 -3.08
N GLN A 439 4.46 -21.66 -1.92
CA GLN A 439 5.91 -21.85 -1.79
C GLN A 439 6.37 -23.14 -2.49
N ALA A 440 5.63 -24.24 -2.37
CA ALA A 440 5.94 -25.49 -3.05
C ALA A 440 5.91 -25.32 -4.57
N ALA A 441 4.84 -24.70 -5.10
CA ALA A 441 4.75 -24.39 -6.54
C ALA A 441 5.87 -23.43 -7.00
N GLY A 442 6.30 -22.50 -6.15
CA GLY A 442 7.44 -21.63 -6.42
C GLY A 442 8.76 -22.39 -6.48
N ALA A 443 9.00 -23.27 -5.51
CA ALA A 443 10.23 -24.07 -5.44
C ALA A 443 10.44 -24.93 -6.70
N GLU A 444 9.36 -25.50 -7.27
CA GLU A 444 9.41 -26.25 -8.54
C GLU A 444 9.87 -25.38 -9.73
N GLN A 445 9.70 -24.06 -9.64
CA GLN A 445 10.06 -23.09 -10.68
C GLN A 445 11.30 -22.25 -10.32
N GLY A 446 11.96 -22.52 -9.20
CA GLY A 446 13.15 -21.78 -8.75
C GLY A 446 12.83 -20.34 -8.27
N ARG A 447 11.60 -20.08 -7.81
CA ARG A 447 11.12 -18.75 -7.35
C ARG A 447 10.53 -18.83 -5.93
N PRO A 448 10.39 -17.69 -5.22
CA PRO A 448 9.94 -17.70 -3.82
C PRO A 448 8.57 -18.35 -3.62
N ARG A 449 7.63 -18.09 -4.52
CA ARG A 449 6.27 -18.63 -4.54
C ARG A 449 5.59 -18.41 -5.88
N VAL A 450 4.57 -19.19 -6.17
CA VAL A 450 3.55 -18.93 -7.19
C VAL A 450 2.26 -18.59 -6.47
N LYS A 451 1.83 -17.33 -6.56
CA LYS A 451 0.64 -16.87 -5.84
C LYS A 451 -0.64 -17.41 -6.44
N VAL A 452 -1.56 -17.84 -5.59
CA VAL A 452 -2.97 -18.03 -5.96
C VAL A 452 -3.63 -16.64 -5.95
N THR A 453 -4.24 -16.24 -7.06
CA THR A 453 -4.57 -14.85 -7.34
C THR A 453 -6.06 -14.49 -7.24
N THR A 454 -6.92 -15.47 -6.91
CA THR A 454 -8.36 -15.21 -6.72
C THR A 454 -8.84 -15.81 -5.41
N VAL A 455 -9.77 -15.14 -4.74
CA VAL A 455 -10.33 -15.61 -3.47
C VAL A 455 -10.97 -17.01 -3.61
N PRO A 456 -11.80 -17.31 -4.65
CA PRO A 456 -12.34 -18.65 -4.81
C PRO A 456 -11.27 -19.74 -4.93
N ALA A 457 -10.18 -19.49 -5.67
CA ALA A 457 -9.08 -20.45 -5.83
C ALA A 457 -8.30 -20.63 -4.52
N MET A 458 -8.09 -19.56 -3.74
CA MET A 458 -7.46 -19.64 -2.41
C MET A 458 -8.27 -20.54 -1.46
N LEU A 459 -9.57 -20.33 -1.40
CA LEU A 459 -10.49 -21.13 -0.57
C LEU A 459 -10.52 -22.60 -1.04
N GLU A 460 -10.49 -22.84 -2.35
CA GLU A 460 -10.45 -24.20 -2.90
C GLU A 460 -9.17 -24.95 -2.49
N VAL A 461 -7.99 -24.32 -2.59
CA VAL A 461 -6.71 -24.90 -2.12
C VAL A 461 -6.80 -25.27 -0.64
N ILE A 462 -7.36 -24.38 0.19
CA ILE A 462 -7.51 -24.60 1.63
C ILE A 462 -8.43 -25.81 1.90
N ARG A 463 -9.60 -25.89 1.22
CA ARG A 463 -10.56 -26.99 1.39
C ARG A 463 -9.98 -28.35 0.98
N GLN A 464 -9.32 -28.43 -0.17
CA GLN A 464 -8.72 -29.66 -0.66
C GLN A 464 -7.65 -30.21 0.28
N LYS A 465 -6.81 -29.37 0.84
CA LYS A 465 -5.75 -29.79 1.76
C LYS A 465 -6.27 -30.19 3.15
N LYS A 466 -7.41 -29.65 3.60
CA LYS A 466 -8.09 -30.10 4.84
C LYS A 466 -8.69 -31.50 4.72
N GLN A 467 -9.05 -31.93 3.51
CA GLN A 467 -9.66 -33.22 3.26
C GLN A 467 -8.65 -34.38 3.15
N VAL A 468 -7.35 -34.09 3.01
CA VAL A 468 -6.29 -35.09 2.99
C VAL A 468 -5.70 -35.20 4.40
N PRO A 469 -6.00 -36.30 5.16
CA PRO A 469 -5.36 -36.51 6.45
C PRO A 469 -3.84 -36.63 6.26
N ILE A 470 -3.08 -35.96 7.13
CA ILE A 470 -1.62 -36.04 7.20
C ILE A 470 -1.21 -37.42 7.69
#